data_cb758c9248fdae5fde37366fe2572be8
#
_entry.id   cb758c9248fdae5fde37366fe2572be8
#
_cell.length_a   1.000
_cell.length_b   1.000
_cell.length_c   1.000
_cell.angle_alpha   90.00
_cell.angle_beta   90.00
_cell.angle_gamma   90.00
#
_symmetry.space_group_name_H-M   'P 1'
#
loop_
_entity.id
_entity.type
_entity.pdbx_description
1 polymer ?
#
loop_
_entity_poly.entity_id
_entity_poly.type
_entity_poly.pdbx_seq_one_letter_code
_entity_poly.pdbx_strand_id
1 'polypeptide(L)'
;MDNENFNSSSKMFSGSMETHAPLRGKVIGVGGGGSNAIDKLKLNALSDVHLAVVNTDIQALSQSLVPEKVQIGRNITFGMGAGGDVETGRAAAEAEKQALEKLVHGCDLIFLVSALGGGTGSGATPYIASLAAASGAMVIGFVMMPFTFEAGRKEKADAALESLRKQ
;
A
#
# COMPACT_ATOMS: atom_id res chain seq x y z
N MET A 1 1.82 -46.26 61.04
CA MET A 1 1.59 -46.74 59.67
C MET A 1 1.17 -45.57 58.86
N ASP A 2 2.11 -45.09 58.19
CA ASP A 2 2.18 -43.70 57.73
C ASP A 2 1.63 -43.55 56.32
N ASN A 3 0.63 -42.67 56.20
CA ASN A 3 0.09 -42.25 54.90
C ASN A 3 0.81 -40.96 54.50
N GLU A 4 1.80 -41.07 53.62
CA GLU A 4 2.44 -39.95 53.02
C GLU A 4 1.55 -39.34 51.95
N ASN A 5 1.12 -38.11 52.20
CA ASN A 5 0.44 -37.23 51.27
C ASN A 5 1.39 -36.78 50.17
N PHE A 6 1.21 -37.30 48.99
CA PHE A 6 1.87 -36.76 47.76
C PHE A 6 1.07 -35.56 47.23
N ASN A 7 1.39 -34.39 47.75
CA ASN A 7 0.80 -33.16 47.26
C ASN A 7 1.67 -32.62 46.13
N SER A 8 1.43 -33.07 44.91
CA SER A 8 2.09 -32.51 43.71
C SER A 8 1.46 -31.17 43.34
N SER A 9 2.17 -30.12 43.67
CA SER A 9 1.88 -28.76 43.27
C SER A 9 1.89 -28.60 41.74
N SER A 10 0.72 -28.68 41.13
CA SER A 10 0.55 -28.19 39.77
C SER A 10 0.65 -26.67 39.79
N LYS A 11 1.86 -26.14 39.59
CA LYS A 11 2.04 -24.73 39.21
C LYS A 11 1.39 -24.55 37.84
N MET A 12 0.14 -24.06 37.84
CA MET A 12 -0.50 -23.52 36.68
C MET A 12 0.36 -22.37 36.18
N PHE A 13 0.88 -22.54 34.98
CA PHE A 13 1.42 -21.47 34.19
C PHE A 13 0.27 -20.51 33.81
N SER A 14 0.00 -19.55 34.68
CA SER A 14 -0.82 -18.39 34.30
C SER A 14 0.05 -17.44 33.48
N GLY A 15 0.39 -17.83 32.28
CA GLY A 15 0.87 -16.89 31.29
C GLY A 15 -0.31 -15.97 30.96
N SER A 16 -0.27 -14.72 31.39
CA SER A 16 -1.13 -13.69 30.86
C SER A 16 -0.95 -13.71 29.35
N MET A 17 -1.98 -14.17 28.61
CA MET A 17 -2.06 -13.90 27.18
C MET A 17 -2.13 -12.38 27.06
N GLU A 18 -1.00 -11.76 26.75
CA GLU A 18 -1.01 -10.39 26.28
C GLU A 18 -1.86 -10.39 25.00
N THR A 19 -3.06 -9.87 25.12
CA THR A 19 -3.92 -9.62 23.96
C THR A 19 -3.29 -8.48 23.17
N HIS A 20 -2.38 -8.83 22.25
CA HIS A 20 -1.86 -7.87 21.31
C HIS A 20 -3.03 -7.27 20.52
N ALA A 21 -3.07 -5.95 20.43
CA ALA A 21 -4.06 -5.29 19.59
C ALA A 21 -3.98 -5.84 18.15
N PRO A 22 -5.11 -6.04 17.48
CA PRO A 22 -5.11 -6.59 16.14
C PRO A 22 -4.28 -5.70 15.19
N LEU A 23 -3.45 -6.33 14.36
CA LEU A 23 -2.60 -5.65 13.39
C LEU A 23 -3.47 -4.88 12.39
N ARG A 24 -3.23 -3.57 12.26
CA ARG A 24 -3.96 -2.69 11.33
C ARG A 24 -3.25 -2.70 9.98
N GLY A 25 -3.67 -3.61 9.10
CA GLY A 25 -3.14 -3.74 7.76
C GLY A 25 -3.97 -2.99 6.71
N LYS A 26 -3.32 -2.39 5.71
CA LYS A 26 -3.97 -1.76 4.56
C LYS A 26 -3.27 -2.15 3.26
N VAL A 27 -4.04 -2.39 2.20
CA VAL A 27 -3.52 -2.61 0.85
C VAL A 27 -3.87 -1.42 -0.02
N ILE A 28 -2.89 -0.79 -0.62
CA ILE A 28 -3.04 0.44 -1.39
C ILE A 28 -2.58 0.18 -2.84
N GLY A 29 -3.51 0.27 -3.79
CA GLY A 29 -3.22 0.23 -5.21
C GLY A 29 -2.86 1.61 -5.74
N VAL A 30 -1.70 1.75 -6.40
CA VAL A 30 -1.20 3.04 -6.91
C VAL A 30 -1.14 3.04 -8.43
N GLY A 31 -1.80 4.03 -9.04
CA GLY A 31 -1.93 4.17 -10.49
C GLY A 31 -2.87 3.13 -11.11
N GLY A 32 -3.04 3.16 -12.42
CA GLY A 32 -4.00 2.31 -13.13
C GLY A 32 -3.76 0.82 -12.90
N GLY A 33 -2.51 0.35 -13.04
CA GLY A 33 -2.18 -1.06 -12.84
C GLY A 33 -2.40 -1.54 -11.41
N GLY A 34 -2.00 -0.72 -10.43
CA GLY A 34 -2.24 -1.01 -9.00
C GLY A 34 -3.73 -1.03 -8.67
N SER A 35 -4.49 -0.04 -9.11
CA SER A 35 -5.95 0.02 -8.91
C SER A 35 -6.64 -1.22 -9.48
N ASN A 36 -6.33 -1.61 -10.72
CA ASN A 36 -6.89 -2.79 -11.35
C ASN A 36 -6.58 -4.10 -10.59
N ALA A 37 -5.38 -4.20 -10.02
CA ALA A 37 -5.01 -5.36 -9.19
C ALA A 37 -5.85 -5.43 -7.91
N ILE A 38 -6.05 -4.30 -7.24
CA ILE A 38 -6.85 -4.23 -6.01
C ILE A 38 -8.33 -4.48 -6.30
N ASP A 39 -8.87 -3.99 -7.40
CA ASP A 39 -10.24 -4.28 -7.81
C ASP A 39 -10.48 -5.79 -7.97
N LYS A 40 -9.51 -6.52 -8.56
CA LYS A 40 -9.59 -7.98 -8.65
C LYS A 40 -9.53 -8.67 -7.29
N LEU A 41 -8.73 -8.16 -6.35
CA LEU A 41 -8.70 -8.67 -4.98
C LEU A 41 -10.04 -8.45 -4.27
N LYS A 42 -10.67 -7.30 -4.47
CA LYS A 42 -11.99 -6.99 -3.91
C LYS A 42 -13.05 -7.97 -4.38
N LEU A 43 -13.03 -8.37 -5.64
CA LEU A 43 -13.96 -9.36 -6.20
C LEU A 43 -13.78 -10.77 -5.62
N ASN A 44 -12.58 -11.10 -5.14
CA ASN A 44 -12.24 -12.42 -4.60
C ASN A 44 -12.39 -12.53 -3.07
N ALA A 45 -13.22 -11.68 -2.46
CA ALA A 45 -13.69 -11.80 -1.07
C ALA A 45 -12.62 -11.63 0.04
N LEU A 46 -11.74 -10.65 -0.07
CA LEU A 46 -10.98 -10.16 1.08
C LEU A 46 -11.84 -9.14 1.87
N SER A 47 -12.86 -9.62 2.58
CA SER A 47 -13.82 -8.77 3.30
C SER A 47 -13.19 -8.01 4.47
N ASP A 48 -12.15 -8.57 5.07
CA ASP A 48 -11.57 -8.06 6.32
C ASP A 48 -10.29 -7.24 6.13
N VAL A 49 -9.89 -6.98 4.87
CA VAL A 49 -8.71 -6.18 4.55
C VAL A 49 -9.12 -4.78 4.12
N HIS A 50 -8.52 -3.77 4.72
CA HIS A 50 -8.71 -2.38 4.29
C HIS A 50 -8.04 -2.15 2.94
N LEU A 51 -8.85 -1.88 1.92
CA LEU A 51 -8.39 -1.65 0.56
C LEU A 51 -8.55 -0.17 0.20
N ALA A 52 -7.53 0.40 -0.42
CA ALA A 52 -7.55 1.76 -0.95
C ALA A 52 -6.92 1.84 -2.34
N VAL A 53 -7.32 2.83 -3.13
CA VAL A 53 -6.70 3.12 -4.43
C VAL A 53 -6.33 4.59 -4.54
N VAL A 54 -5.15 4.85 -5.11
CA VAL A 54 -4.58 6.18 -5.34
C VAL A 54 -4.31 6.34 -6.83
N ASN A 55 -4.87 7.37 -7.45
CA ASN A 55 -4.64 7.62 -8.88
C ASN A 55 -4.73 9.10 -9.22
N THR A 56 -4.09 9.51 -10.33
CA THR A 56 -4.24 10.82 -10.97
C THR A 56 -5.43 10.84 -11.94
N ASP A 57 -5.89 9.68 -12.40
CA ASP A 57 -7.00 9.51 -13.35
C ASP A 57 -8.33 9.35 -12.59
N ILE A 58 -9.20 10.37 -12.72
CA ILE A 58 -10.50 10.40 -12.04
C ILE A 58 -11.47 9.36 -12.61
N GLN A 59 -11.38 9.05 -13.91
CA GLN A 59 -12.25 8.04 -14.53
C GLN A 59 -11.91 6.65 -14.01
N ALA A 60 -10.61 6.31 -13.96
CA ALA A 60 -10.15 5.05 -13.37
C ALA A 60 -10.56 4.94 -11.90
N LEU A 61 -10.46 6.01 -11.10
CA LEU A 61 -10.92 6.02 -9.72
C LEU A 61 -12.43 5.82 -9.60
N SER A 62 -13.22 6.44 -10.49
CA SER A 62 -14.68 6.31 -10.45
C SER A 62 -15.14 4.89 -10.73
N GLN A 63 -14.46 4.17 -11.60
CA GLN A 63 -14.77 2.80 -11.99
C GLN A 63 -14.30 1.75 -10.98
N SER A 64 -13.36 2.09 -10.11
CA SER A 64 -12.87 1.16 -9.08
C SER A 64 -13.98 0.74 -8.13
N LEU A 65 -13.98 -0.52 -7.73
CA LEU A 65 -14.91 -1.10 -6.74
C LEU A 65 -14.48 -0.86 -5.30
N VAL A 66 -13.26 -0.33 -5.10
CA VAL A 66 -12.71 -0.05 -3.77
C VAL A 66 -13.35 1.22 -3.21
N PRO A 67 -13.84 1.20 -1.95
CA PRO A 67 -14.54 2.35 -1.38
C PRO A 67 -13.61 3.51 -1.03
N GLU A 68 -12.38 3.23 -0.56
CA GLU A 68 -11.41 4.27 -0.20
C GLU A 68 -10.59 4.67 -1.43
N LYS A 69 -10.84 5.88 -1.93
CA LYS A 69 -10.25 6.41 -3.17
C LYS A 69 -9.58 7.74 -2.90
N VAL A 70 -8.33 7.88 -3.30
CA VAL A 70 -7.59 9.13 -3.20
C VAL A 70 -7.18 9.60 -4.59
N GLN A 71 -7.75 10.71 -5.04
CA GLN A 71 -7.28 11.39 -6.23
C GLN A 71 -6.09 12.27 -5.87
N ILE A 72 -4.98 12.10 -6.57
CA ILE A 72 -3.78 12.93 -6.41
C ILE A 72 -3.58 13.84 -7.63
N GLY A 73 -2.95 15.00 -7.40
CA GLY A 73 -2.58 15.93 -8.46
C GLY A 73 -3.75 16.57 -9.20
N ARG A 74 -4.83 16.93 -8.50
CA ARG A 74 -6.04 17.53 -9.12
C ARG A 74 -5.73 18.74 -9.96
N ASN A 75 -4.86 19.62 -9.47
CA ASN A 75 -4.47 20.88 -10.14
C ASN A 75 -3.27 20.70 -11.10
N ILE A 76 -2.72 19.49 -11.21
CA ILE A 76 -1.57 19.16 -12.06
C ILE A 76 -2.02 18.38 -13.28
N THR A 77 -2.81 17.34 -13.07
CA THR A 77 -3.25 16.43 -14.14
C THR A 77 -4.69 16.65 -14.57
N PHE A 78 -5.44 17.48 -13.84
CA PHE A 78 -6.87 17.76 -14.08
C PHE A 78 -7.72 16.48 -14.21
N GLY A 79 -7.30 15.40 -13.54
CA GLY A 79 -7.96 14.12 -13.58
C GLY A 79 -7.72 13.27 -14.83
N MET A 80 -6.85 13.72 -15.74
CA MET A 80 -6.55 13.01 -17.01
C MET A 80 -5.41 12.00 -16.90
N GLY A 81 -4.89 11.77 -15.68
CA GLY A 81 -3.73 10.90 -15.50
C GLY A 81 -2.40 11.63 -15.73
N ALA A 82 -1.29 10.97 -15.39
CA ALA A 82 0.06 11.55 -15.50
C ALA A 82 0.68 11.38 -16.90
N GLY A 83 -0.05 10.89 -17.91
CA GLY A 83 0.43 10.80 -19.30
C GLY A 83 1.70 9.96 -19.50
N GLY A 84 2.02 9.02 -18.58
CA GLY A 84 3.25 8.23 -18.61
C GLY A 84 4.50 9.00 -18.13
N ASP A 85 4.34 10.23 -17.64
CA ASP A 85 5.43 11.03 -17.08
C ASP A 85 5.56 10.79 -15.57
N VAL A 86 6.75 10.32 -15.16
CA VAL A 86 7.05 9.92 -13.77
C VAL A 86 7.12 11.15 -12.86
N GLU A 87 7.69 12.25 -13.33
CA GLU A 87 7.81 13.48 -12.54
C GLU A 87 6.43 14.11 -12.28
N THR A 88 5.54 14.11 -13.27
CA THR A 88 4.14 14.52 -13.09
C THR A 88 3.43 13.62 -12.06
N GLY A 89 3.66 12.31 -12.08
CA GLY A 89 3.12 11.38 -11.09
C GLY A 89 3.64 11.64 -9.67
N ARG A 90 4.92 11.96 -9.54
CA ARG A 90 5.57 12.33 -8.28
C ARG A 90 5.03 13.67 -7.75
N ALA A 91 5.03 14.70 -8.58
CA ALA A 91 4.51 16.01 -8.20
C ALA A 91 3.04 15.95 -7.78
N ALA A 92 2.24 15.11 -8.46
CA ALA A 92 0.85 14.85 -8.08
C ALA A 92 0.72 14.25 -6.67
N ALA A 93 1.60 13.33 -6.29
CA ALA A 93 1.60 12.76 -4.94
C ALA A 93 2.07 13.77 -3.89
N GLU A 94 3.12 14.54 -4.18
CA GLU A 94 3.64 15.58 -3.30
C GLU A 94 2.60 16.69 -3.02
N ALA A 95 1.83 17.08 -4.04
CA ALA A 95 0.76 18.06 -3.90
C ALA A 95 -0.38 17.62 -2.96
N GLU A 96 -0.62 16.32 -2.85
CA GLU A 96 -1.68 15.74 -2.01
C GLU A 96 -1.12 15.07 -0.73
N LYS A 97 0.03 15.55 -0.25
CA LYS A 97 0.72 15.01 0.92
C LYS A 97 -0.21 14.75 2.09
N GLN A 98 -1.04 15.73 2.48
CA GLN A 98 -1.93 15.60 3.64
C GLN A 98 -2.97 14.49 3.48
N ALA A 99 -3.50 14.29 2.27
CA ALA A 99 -4.45 13.22 1.99
C ALA A 99 -3.76 11.84 2.07
N LEU A 100 -2.53 11.75 1.58
CA LEU A 100 -1.72 10.54 1.64
C LEU A 100 -1.25 10.22 3.06
N GLU A 101 -0.87 11.23 3.85
CA GLU A 101 -0.56 11.05 5.28
C GLU A 101 -1.75 10.50 6.06
N LYS A 102 -2.97 11.02 5.80
CA LYS A 102 -4.20 10.47 6.40
C LYS A 102 -4.47 9.03 5.97
N LEU A 103 -4.19 8.71 4.70
CA LEU A 103 -4.39 7.37 4.15
C LEU A 103 -3.54 6.31 4.85
N VAL A 104 -2.29 6.64 5.19
CA VAL A 104 -1.33 5.73 5.83
C VAL A 104 -1.33 5.81 7.36
N HIS A 105 -1.96 6.84 7.93
CA HIS A 105 -1.96 7.08 9.37
C HIS A 105 -2.56 5.92 10.15
N GLY A 106 -1.87 5.55 11.21
CA GLY A 106 -2.35 4.53 12.15
C GLY A 106 -2.33 3.10 11.61
N CYS A 107 -1.70 2.84 10.46
CA CYS A 107 -1.44 1.50 9.96
C CYS A 107 -0.16 0.95 10.56
N ASP A 108 -0.16 -0.35 10.88
CA ASP A 108 1.03 -1.08 11.36
C ASP A 108 1.73 -1.77 10.17
N LEU A 109 0.95 -2.15 9.14
CA LEU A 109 1.43 -2.83 7.94
C LEU A 109 0.72 -2.27 6.70
N ILE A 110 1.50 -1.88 5.69
CA ILE A 110 0.99 -1.38 4.41
C ILE A 110 1.56 -2.20 3.26
N PHE A 111 0.67 -2.75 2.44
CA PHE A 111 1.01 -3.35 1.16
C PHE A 111 0.78 -2.33 0.05
N LEU A 112 1.84 -1.92 -0.65
CA LEU A 112 1.75 -1.07 -1.82
C LEU A 112 1.77 -1.92 -3.08
N VAL A 113 0.71 -1.81 -3.90
CA VAL A 113 0.59 -2.55 -5.16
C VAL A 113 0.64 -1.56 -6.32
N SER A 114 1.60 -1.70 -7.22
CA SER A 114 1.77 -0.78 -8.35
C SER A 114 2.33 -1.45 -9.58
N ALA A 115 1.97 -0.95 -10.77
CA ALA A 115 2.67 -1.27 -12.01
C ALA A 115 3.66 -0.14 -12.32
N LEU A 116 4.94 -0.49 -12.38
CA LEU A 116 6.01 0.43 -12.71
C LEU A 116 6.17 0.56 -14.24
N GLY A 117 6.76 1.68 -14.69
CA GLY A 117 6.90 2.03 -16.10
C GLY A 117 5.82 3.00 -16.60
N GLY A 118 4.76 3.23 -15.82
CA GLY A 118 3.80 4.31 -16.05
C GLY A 118 4.13 5.57 -15.26
N GLY A 119 3.40 6.66 -15.47
CA GLY A 119 3.64 7.92 -14.77
C GLY A 119 3.25 7.86 -13.29
N THR A 120 1.97 7.62 -12.99
CA THR A 120 1.45 7.62 -11.62
C THR A 120 2.08 6.52 -10.77
N GLY A 121 2.10 5.27 -11.26
CA GLY A 121 2.65 4.15 -10.51
C GLY A 121 4.13 4.34 -10.18
N SER A 122 4.96 4.75 -11.15
CA SER A 122 6.39 4.94 -10.94
C SER A 122 6.71 6.19 -10.11
N GLY A 123 5.96 7.27 -10.29
CA GLY A 123 6.22 8.54 -9.61
C GLY A 123 5.68 8.57 -8.18
N ALA A 124 4.44 8.14 -7.98
CA ALA A 124 3.77 8.28 -6.68
C ALA A 124 4.14 7.17 -5.68
N THR A 125 4.42 5.93 -6.14
CA THR A 125 4.64 4.80 -5.23
C THR A 125 5.82 5.01 -4.28
N PRO A 126 7.02 5.45 -4.71
CA PRO A 126 8.13 5.69 -3.80
C PRO A 126 7.81 6.77 -2.76
N TYR A 127 7.10 7.82 -3.16
CA TYR A 127 6.70 8.88 -2.25
C TYR A 127 5.70 8.40 -1.19
N ILE A 128 4.69 7.62 -1.60
CA ILE A 128 3.73 7.03 -0.67
C ILE A 128 4.44 6.06 0.30
N ALA A 129 5.41 5.28 -0.20
CA ALA A 129 6.22 4.40 0.64
C ALA A 129 6.99 5.19 1.72
N SER A 130 7.60 6.33 1.36
CA SER A 130 8.30 7.18 2.32
C SER A 130 7.38 7.74 3.40
N LEU A 131 6.16 8.16 3.04
CA LEU A 131 5.18 8.65 4.01
C LEU A 131 4.73 7.53 4.95
N ALA A 132 4.49 6.33 4.41
CA ALA A 132 4.10 5.16 5.19
C ALA A 132 5.20 4.74 6.18
N ALA A 133 6.45 4.66 5.73
CA ALA A 133 7.60 4.37 6.59
C ALA A 133 7.80 5.45 7.67
N ALA A 134 7.67 6.73 7.30
CA ALA A 134 7.76 7.84 8.25
C ALA A 134 6.63 7.82 9.31
N SER A 135 5.46 7.23 8.99
CA SER A 135 4.37 7.03 9.96
C SER A 135 4.59 5.86 10.93
N GLY A 136 5.68 5.08 10.75
CA GLY A 136 6.02 3.93 11.57
C GLY A 136 5.43 2.61 11.07
N ALA A 137 4.78 2.58 9.91
CA ALA A 137 4.25 1.36 9.34
C ALA A 137 5.37 0.52 8.68
N MET A 138 5.26 -0.80 8.78
CA MET A 138 6.02 -1.71 7.91
C MET A 138 5.45 -1.63 6.48
N VAL A 139 6.30 -1.42 5.49
CA VAL A 139 5.88 -1.28 4.09
C VAL A 139 6.39 -2.46 3.26
N ILE A 140 5.48 -3.12 2.54
CA ILE A 140 5.80 -4.19 1.60
C ILE A 140 5.30 -3.79 0.21
N GLY A 141 6.21 -3.65 -0.75
CA GLY A 141 5.88 -3.30 -2.13
C GLY A 141 5.71 -4.53 -3.03
N PHE A 142 4.55 -4.66 -3.65
CA PHE A 142 4.31 -5.58 -4.76
C PHE A 142 4.29 -4.78 -6.06
N VAL A 143 5.34 -4.91 -6.86
CA VAL A 143 5.47 -4.15 -8.09
C VAL A 143 5.46 -5.06 -9.31
N MET A 144 4.68 -4.68 -10.30
CA MET A 144 4.65 -5.30 -11.62
C MET A 144 5.59 -4.54 -12.54
N MET A 145 6.59 -5.25 -13.07
CA MET A 145 7.54 -4.69 -14.02
C MET A 145 7.00 -4.81 -15.46
N PRO A 146 7.33 -3.85 -16.34
CA PRO A 146 6.93 -3.94 -17.75
C PRO A 146 7.65 -5.10 -18.45
N PHE A 147 7.02 -5.62 -19.49
CA PHE A 147 7.66 -6.60 -20.35
C PHE A 147 8.78 -5.95 -21.18
N THR A 148 9.74 -6.77 -21.62
CA THR A 148 10.91 -6.30 -22.39
C THR A 148 10.56 -5.62 -23.71
N PHE A 149 9.39 -5.94 -24.30
CA PHE A 149 8.91 -5.34 -25.55
C PHE A 149 8.16 -4.00 -25.34
N GLU A 150 7.90 -3.60 -24.10
CA GLU A 150 7.27 -2.31 -23.80
C GLU A 150 8.32 -1.19 -23.84
N ALA A 151 8.53 -0.63 -25.03
CA ALA A 151 9.54 0.39 -25.26
C ALA A 151 9.39 1.61 -24.33
N GLY A 152 10.52 2.08 -23.78
CA GLY A 152 10.59 3.27 -22.93
C GLY A 152 9.99 3.12 -21.52
N ARG A 153 9.42 1.98 -21.16
CA ARG A 153 8.86 1.74 -19.82
C ARG A 153 9.86 1.12 -18.87
N LYS A 154 10.77 0.28 -19.38
CA LYS A 154 11.70 -0.46 -18.54
C LYS A 154 12.62 0.45 -17.73
N GLU A 155 13.22 1.45 -18.36
CA GLU A 155 14.11 2.42 -17.70
C GLU A 155 13.38 3.18 -16.59
N LYS A 156 12.16 3.63 -16.84
CA LYS A 156 11.31 4.29 -15.84
C LYS A 156 10.99 3.36 -14.67
N ALA A 157 10.70 2.09 -14.96
CA ALA A 157 10.38 1.09 -13.95
C ALA A 157 11.61 0.76 -13.09
N ASP A 158 12.78 0.58 -13.69
CA ASP A 158 14.03 0.30 -13.00
C ASP A 158 14.41 1.46 -12.05
N ALA A 159 14.33 2.70 -12.53
CA ALA A 159 14.57 3.89 -11.71
C ALA A 159 13.58 4.02 -10.54
N ALA A 160 12.30 3.77 -10.78
CA ALA A 160 11.28 3.79 -9.74
C ALA A 160 11.48 2.66 -8.70
N LEU A 161 11.89 1.47 -9.14
CA LEU A 161 12.21 0.34 -8.26
C LEU A 161 13.40 0.69 -7.35
N GLU A 162 14.46 1.27 -7.90
CA GLU A 162 15.62 1.72 -7.12
C GLU A 162 15.25 2.82 -6.12
N SER A 163 14.36 3.73 -6.50
CA SER A 163 13.85 4.74 -5.57
C SER A 163 13.02 4.11 -4.45
N LEU A 164 12.17 3.12 -4.77
CA LEU A 164 11.34 2.42 -3.80
C LEU A 164 12.16 1.61 -2.79
N ARG A 165 13.26 0.98 -3.23
CA ARG A 165 14.16 0.21 -2.36
C ARG A 165 14.91 1.02 -1.30
N LYS A 166 14.94 2.35 -1.47
CA LYS A 166 15.62 3.27 -0.55
C LYS A 166 14.71 3.77 0.57
N GLN A 167 13.43 3.45 0.50
CA GLN A 167 12.45 3.84 1.51
C GLN A 167 12.35 2.81 2.64
#